data_d670f728988067bb7bbaac0e97538ae9
#
_entry.id   d670f728988067bb7bbaac0e97538ae9
#
_cell.length_a   1.000
_cell.length_b   1.000
_cell.length_c   1.000
_cell.angle_alpha   90.00
_cell.angle_beta   90.00
_cell.angle_gamma   90.00
#
_symmetry.space_group_name_H-M   'P 1'
#
loop_
_entity.id
_entity.type
_entity.pdbx_description
1 polymer ?
#
loop_
_entity_poly.entity_id
_entity_poly.type
_entity_poly.pdbx_seq_one_letter_code
_entity_poly.pdbx_strand_id
1 'polypeptide(L)'
;MSLVEFVIDKLNDLKGTEIVHFDVKGKSSITENMIICTGTSSRQVSAMADNLIAECKKAGYETFGEEGRNTADWIVVDLGQTIVHIMQRDAREMYQLEKLWA
;
A
#
# COMPACT_ATOMS: atom_id res chain seq x y z
N MET A 1 -18.01 4.59 0.40
CA MET A 1 -16.79 3.74 0.35
C MET A 1 -15.74 4.35 1.28
N SER A 2 -15.17 3.55 2.16
CA SER A 2 -14.09 4.02 3.03
C SER A 2 -12.79 4.15 2.26
N LEU A 3 -11.81 4.86 2.83
CA LEU A 3 -10.49 4.97 2.21
C LEU A 3 -9.86 3.57 2.04
N VAL A 4 -9.98 2.70 3.04
CA VAL A 4 -9.45 1.34 2.96
C VAL A 4 -10.07 0.58 1.78
N GLU A 5 -11.38 0.63 1.65
CA GLU A 5 -12.08 -0.03 0.54
C GLU A 5 -11.65 0.55 -0.80
N PHE A 6 -11.51 1.86 -0.87
CA PHE A 6 -11.06 2.54 -2.09
C PHE A 6 -9.67 2.08 -2.49
N VAL A 7 -8.73 2.03 -1.52
CA VAL A 7 -7.36 1.59 -1.78
C VAL A 7 -7.34 0.15 -2.29
N ILE A 8 -8.05 -0.74 -1.62
CA ILE A 8 -8.11 -2.15 -2.02
C ILE A 8 -8.65 -2.28 -3.45
N ASP A 9 -9.69 -1.52 -3.78
CA ASP A 9 -10.27 -1.51 -5.11
C ASP A 9 -9.23 -1.10 -6.17
N LYS A 10 -8.46 -0.05 -5.90
CA LYS A 10 -7.45 0.44 -6.84
C LYS A 10 -6.26 -0.52 -6.97
N LEU A 11 -5.89 -1.20 -5.90
CA LEU A 11 -4.85 -2.22 -5.99
C LEU A 11 -5.31 -3.41 -6.82
N ASN A 12 -6.57 -3.78 -6.72
CA ASN A 12 -7.16 -4.84 -7.53
C ASN A 12 -7.22 -4.47 -9.01
N ASP A 13 -7.43 -3.21 -9.34
CA ASP A 13 -7.50 -2.74 -10.74
C ASP A 13 -6.25 -3.11 -11.53
N LEU A 14 -5.08 -3.11 -10.89
CA LEU A 14 -3.83 -3.49 -11.54
C LEU A 14 -3.34 -4.86 -11.12
N LYS A 15 -4.28 -5.71 -10.68
CA LYS A 15 -4.03 -7.13 -10.38
C LYS A 15 -3.05 -7.37 -9.25
N GLY A 16 -3.06 -6.49 -8.25
CA GLY A 16 -2.32 -6.73 -7.02
C GLY A 16 -2.81 -8.02 -6.37
N THR A 17 -1.89 -8.77 -5.77
CA THR A 17 -2.22 -10.05 -5.12
C THR A 17 -1.92 -10.01 -3.64
N GLU A 18 -2.49 -10.98 -2.91
CA GLU A 18 -2.27 -11.14 -1.48
C GLU A 18 -2.48 -9.82 -0.73
N ILE A 19 -3.56 -9.12 -1.05
CA ILE A 19 -3.90 -7.85 -0.42
C ILE A 19 -4.45 -8.15 0.96
N VAL A 20 -3.80 -7.58 1.99
CA VAL A 20 -4.24 -7.73 3.38
C VAL A 20 -4.39 -6.37 4.02
N HIS A 21 -5.33 -6.26 4.94
CA HIS A 21 -5.59 -5.05 5.69
C HIS A 21 -5.51 -5.35 7.18
N PHE A 22 -4.75 -4.54 7.90
CA PHE A 22 -4.67 -4.61 9.36
C PHE A 22 -5.19 -3.32 9.96
N ASP A 23 -6.10 -3.45 10.91
CA ASP A 23 -6.51 -2.34 11.75
C ASP A 23 -5.43 -2.20 12.83
N VAL A 24 -4.65 -1.13 12.76
CA VAL A 24 -3.55 -0.90 13.70
C VAL A 24 -3.85 0.26 14.65
N LYS A 25 -5.10 0.67 14.69
CA LYS A 25 -5.55 1.71 15.61
C LYS A 25 -5.29 1.25 17.04
N GLY A 26 -4.56 2.08 17.79
CA GLY A 26 -4.16 1.72 19.13
C GLY A 26 -2.86 0.93 19.22
N LYS A 27 -2.36 0.39 18.10
CA LYS A 27 -1.08 -0.30 18.03
C LYS A 27 0.01 0.56 17.39
N SER A 28 -0.39 1.47 16.51
CA SER A 28 0.50 2.40 15.84
C SER A 28 0.12 3.83 16.19
N SER A 29 1.11 4.67 16.43
CA SER A 29 0.89 6.10 16.66
C SER A 29 0.89 6.89 15.36
N ILE A 30 1.22 6.24 14.23
CA ILE A 30 1.42 6.90 12.94
C ILE A 30 0.18 6.80 12.04
N THR A 31 -0.49 5.67 12.06
CA THR A 31 -1.63 5.42 11.17
C THR A 31 -2.66 4.54 11.87
N GLU A 32 -3.87 4.49 11.31
CA GLU A 32 -4.94 3.64 11.81
C GLU A 32 -5.07 2.34 11.02
N ASN A 33 -4.61 2.33 9.77
CA ASN A 33 -4.76 1.19 8.89
C ASN A 33 -3.47 0.91 8.14
N MET A 34 -3.15 -0.36 7.99
CA MET A 34 -1.99 -0.83 7.24
C MET A 34 -2.48 -1.76 6.15
N ILE A 35 -2.13 -1.49 4.90
CA ILE A 35 -2.48 -2.36 3.78
C ILE A 35 -1.20 -2.84 3.13
N ILE A 36 -1.13 -4.14 2.86
CA ILE A 36 0.04 -4.76 2.23
C ILE A 36 -0.45 -5.48 0.98
N CYS A 37 0.24 -5.28 -0.13
CA CYS A 37 -0.12 -5.86 -1.43
C CYS A 37 1.14 -6.33 -2.13
N THR A 38 1.04 -7.40 -2.91
CA THR A 38 2.14 -7.93 -3.68
C THR A 38 2.00 -7.62 -5.16
N GLY A 39 3.11 -7.18 -5.76
CA GLY A 39 3.23 -7.05 -7.21
C GLY A 39 4.26 -8.06 -7.71
N THR A 40 4.15 -8.46 -8.98
CA THR A 40 5.00 -9.50 -9.57
C THR A 40 6.33 -8.98 -10.10
N SER A 41 6.47 -7.67 -10.26
CA SER A 41 7.69 -7.06 -10.80
C SER A 41 7.81 -5.62 -10.28
N SER A 42 9.01 -5.04 -10.43
CA SER A 42 9.21 -3.64 -10.08
C SER A 42 8.32 -2.73 -10.92
N ARG A 43 8.10 -3.11 -12.17
CA ARG A 43 7.24 -2.35 -13.08
C ARG A 43 5.80 -2.33 -12.60
N GLN A 44 5.29 -3.49 -12.17
CA GLN A 44 3.92 -3.57 -11.65
C GLN A 44 3.79 -2.80 -10.32
N VAL A 45 4.77 -2.93 -9.44
CA VAL A 45 4.77 -2.21 -8.16
C VAL A 45 4.72 -0.70 -8.41
N SER A 46 5.56 -0.19 -9.32
CA SER A 46 5.55 1.23 -9.68
C SER A 46 4.23 1.65 -10.30
N ALA A 47 3.67 0.85 -11.21
CA ALA A 47 2.39 1.15 -11.86
C ALA A 47 1.25 1.20 -10.85
N MET A 48 1.25 0.29 -9.88
CA MET A 48 0.23 0.25 -8.84
C MET A 48 0.30 1.49 -7.96
N ALA A 49 1.52 1.91 -7.59
CA ALA A 49 1.71 3.12 -6.80
C ALA A 49 1.25 4.37 -7.58
N ASP A 50 1.61 4.47 -8.85
CA ASP A 50 1.18 5.59 -9.71
C ASP A 50 -0.33 5.66 -9.82
N ASN A 51 -0.97 4.52 -10.07
CA ASN A 51 -2.42 4.45 -10.21
C ASN A 51 -3.11 4.82 -8.90
N LEU A 52 -2.63 4.29 -7.79
CA LEU A 52 -3.21 4.57 -6.48
C LEU A 52 -3.16 6.07 -6.18
N ILE A 53 -2.00 6.68 -6.37
CA ILE A 53 -1.82 8.11 -6.09
C ILE A 53 -2.69 8.96 -6.99
N ALA A 54 -2.73 8.66 -8.30
CA ALA A 54 -3.55 9.40 -9.25
C ALA A 54 -5.04 9.31 -8.91
N GLU A 55 -5.51 8.10 -8.59
CA GLU A 55 -6.92 7.89 -8.26
C GLU A 55 -7.30 8.53 -6.92
N CYS A 56 -6.38 8.51 -5.95
CA CYS A 56 -6.60 9.19 -4.68
C CYS A 56 -6.77 10.69 -4.89
N LYS A 57 -5.93 11.31 -5.73
CA LYS A 57 -6.04 12.74 -6.02
C LYS A 57 -7.38 13.08 -6.69
N LYS A 58 -7.82 12.25 -7.63
CA LYS A 58 -9.11 12.45 -8.30
C LYS A 58 -10.27 12.36 -7.32
N ALA A 59 -10.18 11.49 -6.35
CA ALA A 59 -11.24 11.27 -5.37
C ALA A 59 -11.20 12.26 -4.19
N GLY A 60 -10.19 13.13 -4.15
CA GLY A 60 -10.05 14.12 -3.09
C GLY A 60 -9.30 13.63 -1.86
N TYR A 61 -8.63 12.50 -1.95
CA TYR A 61 -7.79 12.01 -0.85
C TYR A 61 -6.39 12.60 -0.96
N GLU A 62 -5.87 13.07 0.16
CA GLU A 62 -4.54 13.67 0.21
C GLU A 62 -3.47 12.61 0.38
N THR A 63 -2.34 12.79 -0.33
CA THR A 63 -1.16 11.93 -0.15
C THR A 63 -0.11 12.73 0.61
N PHE A 64 0.48 12.11 1.63
CA PHE A 64 1.44 12.77 2.51
C PHE A 64 2.88 12.41 2.20
N GLY A 65 3.10 11.41 1.37
CA GLY A 65 4.43 11.03 0.95
C GLY A 65 4.48 9.67 0.30
N GLU A 66 5.61 9.38 -0.33
CA GLU A 66 5.90 8.05 -0.85
C GLU A 66 7.40 7.79 -0.78
N GLU A 67 7.76 6.52 -0.61
CA GLU A 67 9.14 6.09 -0.50
C GLU A 67 9.35 4.79 -1.28
N GLY A 68 10.57 4.57 -1.77
CA GLY A 68 10.95 3.30 -2.38
C GLY A 68 10.92 3.26 -3.89
N ARG A 69 10.71 4.39 -4.56
CA ARG A 69 10.62 4.45 -6.01
C ARG A 69 11.88 3.99 -6.75
N ASN A 70 13.05 4.18 -6.14
CA ASN A 70 14.31 3.92 -6.83
C ASN A 70 14.47 2.46 -7.25
N THR A 71 14.16 1.52 -6.35
CA THR A 71 14.28 0.10 -6.65
C THR A 71 12.95 -0.54 -7.00
N ALA A 72 11.86 0.04 -6.49
CA ALA A 72 10.50 -0.47 -6.62
C ALA A 72 10.35 -1.92 -6.14
N ASP A 73 11.18 -2.34 -5.19
CA ASP A 73 10.99 -3.61 -4.49
C ASP A 73 9.91 -3.46 -3.44
N TRP A 74 9.82 -2.28 -2.87
CA TRP A 74 8.90 -1.96 -1.79
C TRP A 74 8.61 -0.47 -1.81
N ILE A 75 7.40 -0.12 -2.25
CA ILE A 75 6.95 1.27 -2.27
C ILE A 75 5.94 1.47 -1.15
N VAL A 76 6.14 2.53 -0.36
CA VAL A 76 5.23 2.91 0.71
C VAL A 76 4.50 4.17 0.27
N VAL A 77 3.17 4.15 0.36
CA VAL A 77 2.34 5.32 0.07
C VAL A 77 1.63 5.72 1.36
N ASP A 78 1.89 6.93 1.82
CA ASP A 78 1.31 7.46 3.05
C ASP A 78 0.07 8.28 2.73
N LEU A 79 -1.08 7.81 3.18
CA LEU A 79 -2.37 8.47 3.01
C LEU A 79 -2.92 9.00 4.35
N GLY A 80 -2.06 9.11 5.36
CA GLY A 80 -2.43 9.60 6.68
C GLY A 80 -3.07 8.52 7.55
N GLN A 81 -4.37 8.32 7.41
CA GLN A 81 -5.08 7.27 8.17
C GLN A 81 -4.76 5.87 7.68
N THR A 82 -4.15 5.75 6.51
CA THR A 82 -3.83 4.48 5.91
C THR A 82 -2.44 4.56 5.28
N ILE A 83 -1.59 3.59 5.61
CA ILE A 83 -0.30 3.44 4.95
C ILE A 83 -0.36 2.18 4.10
N VAL A 84 0.02 2.30 2.85
CA VAL A 84 -0.05 1.21 1.87
C VAL A 84 1.37 0.76 1.53
N HIS A 85 1.62 -0.53 1.67
CA HIS A 85 2.88 -1.15 1.28
C HIS A 85 2.64 -1.98 0.03
N ILE A 86 3.30 -1.64 -1.06
CA ILE A 86 3.24 -2.40 -2.32
C ILE A 86 4.61 -3.02 -2.51
N MET A 87 4.69 -4.35 -2.44
CA MET A 87 5.96 -5.06 -2.36
C MET A 87 6.06 -6.15 -3.40
N GLN A 88 7.26 -6.36 -3.93
CA GLN A 88 7.52 -7.57 -4.69
C GLN A 88 7.54 -8.75 -3.72
N ARG A 89 7.29 -9.95 -4.24
CA ARG A 89 7.18 -11.16 -3.40
C ARG A 89 8.41 -11.38 -2.54
N ASP A 90 9.60 -11.24 -3.09
CA ASP A 90 10.83 -11.49 -2.35
C ASP A 90 10.98 -10.53 -1.17
N ALA A 91 10.67 -9.26 -1.38
CA ALA A 91 10.73 -8.26 -0.31
C ALA A 91 9.68 -8.57 0.76
N ARG A 92 8.47 -8.98 0.35
CA ARG A 92 7.41 -9.30 1.29
C ARG A 92 7.79 -10.50 2.16
N GLU A 93 8.39 -11.52 1.57
CA GLU A 93 8.87 -12.69 2.31
C GLU A 93 10.01 -12.34 3.24
N MET A 94 10.94 -11.50 2.79
CA MET A 94 12.10 -11.11 3.59
C MET A 94 11.72 -10.28 4.82
N TYR A 95 10.90 -9.25 4.61
CA TYR A 95 10.59 -8.31 5.69
C TYR A 95 9.44 -8.74 6.58
N GLN A 96 8.51 -9.54 6.07
CA GLN A 96 7.40 -10.12 6.85
C GLN A 96 6.67 -9.09 7.73
N LEU A 97 6.25 -7.99 7.12
CA LEU A 97 5.57 -6.90 7.85
C LEU A 97 4.31 -7.39 8.56
N GLU A 98 3.64 -8.39 8.01
CA GLU A 98 2.42 -8.94 8.58
C GLU A 98 2.61 -9.39 10.03
N LYS A 99 3.81 -9.86 10.36
CA LYS A 99 4.11 -10.36 11.71
C LYS A 99 4.13 -9.25 12.75
N LEU A 100 4.30 -8.00 12.33
CA LEU A 100 4.28 -6.86 13.25
C LEU A 100 2.86 -6.53 13.72
N TRP A 101 1.86 -6.86 12.91
CA TRP A 101 0.49 -6.43 13.13
C TRP A 101 -0.51 -7.57 13.33
N ALA A 102 -0.09 -8.79 13.07
CA ALA A 102 -0.95 -9.98 13.22
C ALA A 102 -1.21 -10.36 14.68
#